data_3106dfc62ec7efba4ffa1a77893f6967
#
_entry.id   3106dfc62ec7efba4ffa1a77893f6967
#
_cell.length_a   1.000
_cell.length_b   1.000
_cell.length_c   1.000
_cell.angle_alpha   90.00
_cell.angle_beta   90.00
_cell.angle_gamma   90.00
#
_symmetry.space_group_name_H-M   'P 1'
#
loop_
_entity.id
_entity.type
_entity.pdbx_description
1 polymer ?
#
loop_
_entity_poly.entity_id
_entity_poly.type
_entity_poly.pdbx_seq_one_letter_code
_entity_poly.pdbx_strand_id
1 'polypeptide(L)'
;MTLGLLAAATLAHAQTPIKIGEINSYSAIPQFTQPYKQGWQLAVEQINAQGGLLGRKVEVIARDDAGKPEEALRHAVELTSREKVDVLAGGFLSNVGLALADHAHKNKRLFVASEPLTDAIVWDKGNRYTFRLRPSTWMQASMLVEEAAKLPAKRWATIAPNYEYGQSAVASFKERLKARRPDVEFVSEQWPAQGKIDAGSTLTATMASKPDAIFNVTFGADLAKLVREGNQRGVFPKTPVVSLLSGEPEYLEVLKDETPRGWIVTGYPWDQLDNKEHASFAASYYKRFNENPKVGSVVGYATMQAIFAAINKARSTDNEKLVTAMRGLKFSTPFGPAEFRAVDHQSTMGAYVGKLDLRGHKGTMVDWRYADGKNYQPSDAYVKARRPADAMK
;
A
#
# COMPACT_ATOMS: atom_id res chain seq x y z
N MET A 1 -8.19 -66.91 27.03
CA MET A 1 -8.66 -65.53 27.27
C MET A 1 -7.87 -64.56 26.39
N THR A 2 -8.41 -64.21 25.24
CA THR A 2 -7.78 -63.30 24.27
C THR A 2 -8.40 -61.93 24.46
N LEU A 3 -7.66 -60.94 25.01
CA LEU A 3 -8.06 -59.55 25.09
C LEU A 3 -7.92 -58.92 23.70
N GLY A 4 -9.04 -58.56 23.09
CA GLY A 4 -9.07 -57.75 21.89
C GLY A 4 -8.86 -56.26 22.24
N LEU A 5 -7.74 -55.63 21.77
CA LEU A 5 -7.59 -54.17 21.78
C LEU A 5 -8.52 -53.57 20.72
N LEU A 6 -9.57 -52.89 21.15
CA LEU A 6 -10.31 -51.95 20.27
C LEU A 6 -9.49 -50.69 20.11
N ALA A 7 -8.89 -50.51 18.93
CA ALA A 7 -8.31 -49.21 18.50
C ALA A 7 -9.48 -48.29 18.14
N ALA A 8 -9.79 -47.32 18.99
CA ALA A 8 -10.70 -46.23 18.67
C ALA A 8 -10.03 -45.31 17.64
N ALA A 9 -10.38 -45.47 16.37
CA ALA A 9 -10.04 -44.49 15.33
C ALA A 9 -10.82 -43.20 15.58
N THR A 10 -10.17 -42.19 16.16
CA THR A 10 -10.71 -40.85 16.23
C THR A 10 -10.76 -40.28 14.81
N LEU A 11 -11.99 -40.27 14.25
CA LEU A 11 -12.27 -39.50 13.02
C LEU A 11 -11.95 -38.02 13.31
N ALA A 12 -10.77 -37.59 12.91
CA ALA A 12 -10.43 -36.18 12.90
C ALA A 12 -11.39 -35.50 11.93
N HIS A 13 -12.47 -34.88 12.46
CA HIS A 13 -13.30 -34.00 11.66
C HIS A 13 -12.40 -32.88 11.12
N ALA A 14 -12.22 -32.84 9.81
CA ALA A 14 -11.50 -31.73 9.16
C ALA A 14 -12.27 -30.45 9.51
N GLN A 15 -11.67 -29.62 10.35
CA GLN A 15 -12.28 -28.34 10.73
C GLN A 15 -12.42 -27.48 9.47
N THR A 16 -13.57 -26.79 9.34
CA THR A 16 -13.81 -25.86 8.22
C THR A 16 -12.68 -24.83 8.13
N PRO A 17 -12.13 -24.56 6.94
CA PRO A 17 -11.04 -23.62 6.79
C PRO A 17 -11.44 -22.21 7.24
N ILE A 18 -10.47 -21.41 7.62
CA ILE A 18 -10.63 -19.97 7.79
C ILE A 18 -10.57 -19.34 6.41
N LYS A 19 -11.62 -18.63 6.00
CA LYS A 19 -11.74 -18.07 4.67
C LYS A 19 -11.45 -16.58 4.66
N ILE A 20 -10.52 -16.15 3.81
CA ILE A 20 -10.23 -14.74 3.57
C ILE A 20 -10.69 -14.39 2.16
N GLY A 21 -11.59 -13.42 2.03
CA GLY A 21 -12.01 -12.86 0.76
C GLY A 21 -11.02 -11.77 0.34
N GLU A 22 -10.36 -11.95 -0.78
CA GLU A 22 -9.39 -10.99 -1.30
C GLU A 22 -9.90 -10.39 -2.61
N ILE A 23 -9.91 -9.05 -2.71
CA ILE A 23 -10.39 -8.32 -3.89
C ILE A 23 -9.30 -7.36 -4.33
N ASN A 24 -8.86 -7.46 -5.59
CA ASN A 24 -7.82 -6.57 -6.10
C ASN A 24 -7.97 -6.35 -7.61
N SER A 25 -7.26 -5.34 -8.14
CA SER A 25 -7.33 -4.93 -9.56
C SER A 25 -6.37 -5.75 -10.44
N TYR A 26 -6.50 -7.07 -10.43
CA TYR A 26 -5.54 -7.99 -11.04
C TYR A 26 -5.35 -7.81 -12.54
N SER A 27 -6.42 -7.61 -13.28
CA SER A 27 -6.37 -7.40 -14.72
C SER A 27 -6.05 -5.96 -15.13
N ALA A 28 -6.42 -4.98 -14.28
CA ALA A 28 -6.23 -3.57 -14.61
C ALA A 28 -4.78 -3.09 -14.44
N ILE A 29 -4.09 -3.58 -13.40
CA ILE A 29 -2.73 -3.15 -13.04
C ILE A 29 -1.87 -4.33 -12.57
N PRO A 30 -1.66 -5.34 -13.43
CA PRO A 30 -1.00 -6.60 -13.07
C PRO A 30 0.44 -6.41 -12.57
N GLN A 31 1.15 -5.38 -13.03
CA GLN A 31 2.53 -5.11 -12.62
C GLN A 31 2.70 -4.91 -11.10
N PHE A 32 1.64 -4.47 -10.40
CA PHE A 32 1.62 -4.30 -8.95
C PHE A 32 0.88 -5.45 -8.25
N THR A 33 -0.26 -5.84 -8.81
CA THR A 33 -1.18 -6.77 -8.15
C THR A 33 -0.77 -8.24 -8.29
N GLN A 34 0.01 -8.61 -9.31
CA GLN A 34 0.57 -9.97 -9.38
C GLN A 34 1.64 -10.21 -8.30
N PRO A 35 2.64 -9.34 -8.10
CA PRO A 35 3.54 -9.47 -6.95
C PRO A 35 2.79 -9.49 -5.61
N TYR A 36 1.74 -8.67 -5.45
CA TYR A 36 0.89 -8.67 -4.27
C TYR A 36 0.24 -10.06 -4.05
N LYS A 37 -0.31 -10.65 -5.13
CA LYS A 37 -0.87 -12.00 -5.10
C LYS A 37 0.16 -13.05 -4.65
N GLN A 38 1.34 -13.02 -5.24
CA GLN A 38 2.43 -13.92 -4.87
C GLN A 38 2.82 -13.73 -3.39
N GLY A 39 2.85 -12.49 -2.89
CA GLY A 39 3.15 -12.20 -1.49
C GLY A 39 2.15 -12.85 -0.52
N TRP A 40 0.84 -12.67 -0.74
CA TRP A 40 -0.15 -13.31 0.13
C TRP A 40 -0.20 -14.83 -0.04
N GLN A 41 0.04 -15.36 -1.24
CA GLN A 41 0.15 -16.81 -1.45
C GLN A 41 1.27 -17.41 -0.61
N LEU A 42 2.45 -16.79 -0.63
CA LEU A 42 3.58 -17.24 0.19
C LEU A 42 3.23 -17.28 1.68
N ALA A 43 2.60 -16.24 2.21
CA ALA A 43 2.20 -16.18 3.61
C ALA A 43 1.20 -17.29 3.97
N VAL A 44 0.21 -17.54 3.11
CA VAL A 44 -0.80 -18.59 3.31
C VAL A 44 -0.18 -20.00 3.21
N GLU A 45 0.70 -20.24 2.26
CA GLU A 45 1.44 -21.50 2.15
C GLU A 45 2.26 -21.76 3.43
N GLN A 46 2.97 -20.76 3.93
CA GLN A 46 3.80 -20.88 5.13
C GLN A 46 2.97 -21.16 6.39
N ILE A 47 1.88 -20.42 6.62
CA ILE A 47 1.04 -20.65 7.80
C ILE A 47 0.35 -22.02 7.75
N ASN A 48 -0.08 -22.45 6.57
CA ASN A 48 -0.69 -23.73 6.37
C ASN A 48 0.30 -24.91 6.56
N ALA A 49 1.56 -24.73 6.20
CA ALA A 49 2.62 -25.71 6.46
C ALA A 49 2.89 -25.86 7.97
N GLN A 50 2.64 -24.80 8.76
CA GLN A 50 2.78 -24.80 10.23
C GLN A 50 1.52 -25.30 10.96
N GLY A 51 0.51 -25.81 10.25
CA GLY A 51 -0.74 -26.32 10.84
C GLY A 51 -1.92 -25.37 10.77
N GLY A 52 -1.77 -24.21 10.16
CA GLY A 52 -2.83 -23.21 10.00
C GLY A 52 -3.02 -22.31 11.24
N LEU A 53 -4.19 -21.73 11.36
CA LEU A 53 -4.59 -20.87 12.47
C LEU A 53 -5.66 -21.55 13.32
N LEU A 54 -5.50 -21.55 14.62
CA LEU A 54 -6.43 -22.21 15.55
C LEU A 54 -6.72 -23.68 15.17
N GLY A 55 -5.74 -24.39 14.60
CA GLY A 55 -5.87 -25.76 14.09
C GLY A 55 -6.62 -25.87 12.74
N ARG A 56 -6.97 -24.78 12.10
CA ARG A 56 -7.73 -24.71 10.83
C ARG A 56 -6.82 -24.22 9.70
N LYS A 57 -6.95 -24.79 8.51
CA LYS A 57 -6.27 -24.27 7.31
C LYS A 57 -6.84 -22.90 6.94
N VAL A 58 -5.99 -22.07 6.33
CA VAL A 58 -6.38 -20.79 5.73
C VAL A 58 -6.63 -20.99 4.24
N GLU A 59 -7.75 -20.50 3.75
CA GLU A 59 -8.13 -20.46 2.34
C GLU A 59 -8.35 -19.01 1.91
N VAL A 60 -7.82 -18.61 0.75
CA VAL A 60 -8.06 -17.29 0.17
C VAL A 60 -8.90 -17.44 -1.09
N ILE A 61 -10.02 -16.73 -1.13
CA ILE A 61 -10.91 -16.64 -2.28
C ILE A 61 -10.68 -15.28 -2.93
N ALA A 62 -9.90 -15.27 -4.02
CA ALA A 62 -9.53 -14.04 -4.71
C ALA A 62 -10.54 -13.66 -5.80
N ARG A 63 -10.77 -12.35 -5.97
CA ARG A 63 -11.60 -11.76 -7.02
C ARG A 63 -10.89 -10.59 -7.68
N ASP A 64 -11.16 -10.39 -8.96
CA ASP A 64 -10.63 -9.28 -9.76
C ASP A 64 -11.69 -8.20 -9.93
N ASP A 65 -11.44 -7.01 -9.41
CA ASP A 65 -12.33 -5.85 -9.54
C ASP A 65 -12.12 -5.06 -10.84
N ALA A 66 -11.13 -5.44 -11.65
CA ALA A 66 -10.77 -4.77 -12.89
C ALA A 66 -10.60 -3.24 -12.76
N GLY A 67 -10.22 -2.76 -11.56
CA GLY A 67 -10.07 -1.34 -11.23
C GLY A 67 -11.39 -0.58 -11.06
N LYS A 68 -12.52 -1.27 -10.87
CA LYS A 68 -13.86 -0.68 -10.84
C LYS A 68 -14.51 -0.87 -9.47
N PRO A 69 -14.93 0.22 -8.79
CA PRO A 69 -15.61 0.14 -7.50
C PRO A 69 -16.88 -0.70 -7.51
N GLU A 70 -17.67 -0.64 -8.59
CA GLU A 70 -18.91 -1.41 -8.73
C GLU A 70 -18.65 -2.92 -8.79
N GLU A 71 -17.60 -3.37 -9.48
CA GLU A 71 -17.19 -4.77 -9.50
C GLU A 71 -16.65 -5.22 -8.15
N ALA A 72 -15.85 -4.37 -7.49
CA ALA A 72 -15.37 -4.66 -6.14
C ALA A 72 -16.54 -4.86 -5.16
N LEU A 73 -17.57 -4.02 -5.21
CA LEU A 73 -18.77 -4.16 -4.38
C LEU A 73 -19.54 -5.43 -4.70
N ARG A 74 -19.72 -5.75 -5.97
CA ARG A 74 -20.37 -7.01 -6.39
C ARG A 74 -19.66 -8.22 -5.81
N HIS A 75 -18.33 -8.26 -5.90
CA HIS A 75 -17.50 -9.33 -5.33
C HIS A 75 -17.52 -9.34 -3.81
N ALA A 76 -17.51 -8.18 -3.14
CA ALA A 76 -17.60 -8.11 -1.68
C ALA A 76 -18.93 -8.70 -1.16
N VAL A 77 -20.04 -8.42 -1.84
CA VAL A 77 -21.35 -9.03 -1.54
C VAL A 77 -21.30 -10.54 -1.73
N GLU A 78 -20.78 -11.03 -2.86
CA GLU A 78 -20.64 -12.47 -3.13
C GLU A 78 -19.79 -13.16 -2.06
N LEU A 79 -18.62 -12.63 -1.74
CA LEU A 79 -17.69 -13.20 -0.77
C LEU A 79 -18.29 -13.25 0.65
N THR A 80 -19.02 -12.21 1.04
CA THR A 80 -19.60 -12.15 2.39
C THR A 80 -20.88 -12.94 2.55
N SER A 81 -21.77 -12.97 1.53
CA SER A 81 -23.08 -13.60 1.62
C SER A 81 -23.08 -15.06 1.18
N ARG A 82 -22.39 -15.38 0.06
CA ARG A 82 -22.39 -16.72 -0.55
C ARG A 82 -21.20 -17.55 -0.06
N GLU A 83 -19.99 -17.04 -0.19
CA GLU A 83 -18.78 -17.75 0.21
C GLU A 83 -18.55 -17.75 1.72
N LYS A 84 -19.21 -16.80 2.44
CA LYS A 84 -19.17 -16.64 3.90
C LYS A 84 -17.74 -16.50 4.42
N VAL A 85 -16.95 -15.62 3.78
CA VAL A 85 -15.59 -15.36 4.23
C VAL A 85 -15.57 -14.72 5.61
N ASP A 86 -14.56 -15.05 6.40
CA ASP A 86 -14.38 -14.54 7.77
C ASP A 86 -13.85 -13.08 7.76
N VAL A 87 -12.97 -12.74 6.81
CA VAL A 87 -12.31 -11.44 6.70
C VAL A 87 -12.28 -11.01 5.23
N LEU A 88 -12.40 -9.70 4.97
CA LEU A 88 -12.12 -9.08 3.68
C LEU A 88 -10.74 -8.42 3.68
N ALA A 89 -10.01 -8.52 2.57
CA ALA A 89 -8.71 -7.87 2.39
C ALA A 89 -8.52 -7.39 0.95
N GLY A 90 -7.52 -6.54 0.73
CA GLY A 90 -7.12 -6.11 -0.60
C GLY A 90 -7.45 -4.65 -0.91
N GLY A 91 -7.89 -4.42 -2.14
CA GLY A 91 -8.04 -3.10 -2.75
C GLY A 91 -6.69 -2.55 -3.20
N PHE A 92 -6.66 -1.95 -4.39
CA PHE A 92 -5.50 -1.21 -4.89
C PHE A 92 -5.84 0.27 -5.05
N LEU A 93 -6.78 0.59 -5.94
CA LEU A 93 -7.18 1.98 -6.19
C LEU A 93 -7.91 2.57 -4.99
N SER A 94 -7.65 3.85 -4.68
CA SER A 94 -8.21 4.52 -3.52
C SER A 94 -9.74 4.60 -3.54
N ASN A 95 -10.35 4.84 -4.70
CA ASN A 95 -11.80 4.83 -4.86
C ASN A 95 -12.42 3.43 -4.67
N VAL A 96 -11.73 2.37 -5.11
CA VAL A 96 -12.12 0.98 -4.83
C VAL A 96 -12.03 0.69 -3.32
N GLY A 97 -10.92 1.09 -2.69
CA GLY A 97 -10.73 0.92 -1.25
C GLY A 97 -11.80 1.60 -0.42
N LEU A 98 -12.23 2.82 -0.81
CA LEU A 98 -13.33 3.54 -0.15
C LEU A 98 -14.67 2.80 -0.29
N ALA A 99 -14.97 2.25 -1.46
CA ALA A 99 -16.18 1.46 -1.68
C ALA A 99 -16.19 0.18 -0.84
N LEU A 100 -15.06 -0.53 -0.76
CA LEU A 100 -14.92 -1.73 0.08
C LEU A 100 -15.04 -1.38 1.59
N ALA A 101 -14.47 -0.25 2.02
CA ALA A 101 -14.55 0.21 3.40
C ALA A 101 -16.01 0.55 3.81
N ASP A 102 -16.77 1.18 2.92
CA ASP A 102 -18.20 1.46 3.14
C ASP A 102 -19.02 0.15 3.22
N HIS A 103 -18.76 -0.81 2.32
CA HIS A 103 -19.38 -2.14 2.37
C HIS A 103 -19.05 -2.86 3.69
N ALA A 104 -17.80 -2.86 4.11
CA ALA A 104 -17.35 -3.48 5.34
C ALA A 104 -18.05 -2.87 6.57
N HIS A 105 -18.17 -1.56 6.62
CA HIS A 105 -18.89 -0.84 7.66
C HIS A 105 -20.38 -1.24 7.74
N LYS A 106 -21.10 -1.16 6.62
CA LYS A 106 -22.53 -1.48 6.53
C LYS A 106 -22.84 -2.94 6.93
N ASN A 107 -21.92 -3.84 6.62
CA ASN A 107 -22.10 -5.28 6.86
C ASN A 107 -21.36 -5.80 8.11
N LYS A 108 -20.75 -4.91 8.91
CA LYS A 108 -19.98 -5.24 10.12
C LYS A 108 -18.92 -6.31 9.86
N ARG A 109 -18.14 -6.15 8.78
CA ARG A 109 -17.08 -7.08 8.36
C ARG A 109 -15.70 -6.43 8.49
N LEU A 110 -14.75 -7.14 9.09
CA LEU A 110 -13.37 -6.67 9.09
C LEU A 110 -12.85 -6.57 7.65
N PHE A 111 -12.31 -5.41 7.31
CA PHE A 111 -11.62 -5.15 6.05
C PHE A 111 -10.22 -4.63 6.30
N VAL A 112 -9.22 -5.33 5.78
CA VAL A 112 -7.84 -4.86 5.77
C VAL A 112 -7.56 -4.27 4.39
N ALA A 113 -7.60 -2.93 4.31
CA ALA A 113 -7.26 -2.17 3.13
C ALA A 113 -5.73 -2.22 2.92
N SER A 114 -5.28 -3.00 1.95
CA SER A 114 -3.87 -3.32 1.77
C SER A 114 -3.10 -2.18 1.11
N GLU A 115 -3.55 -1.72 -0.03
CA GLU A 115 -2.82 -0.77 -0.88
C GLU A 115 -3.48 0.60 -1.12
N PRO A 116 -4.78 0.85 -0.86
CA PRO A 116 -5.36 2.19 -1.03
C PRO A 116 -4.65 3.23 -0.17
N LEU A 117 -4.18 4.32 -0.78
CA LEU A 117 -3.32 5.30 -0.10
C LEU A 117 -4.05 6.55 0.37
N THR A 118 -5.29 6.81 -0.07
CA THR A 118 -6.04 8.00 0.35
C THR A 118 -6.16 8.11 1.87
N ASP A 119 -5.97 9.30 2.41
CA ASP A 119 -6.14 9.56 3.82
C ASP A 119 -7.60 9.39 4.28
N ALA A 120 -8.55 9.65 3.38
CA ALA A 120 -9.98 9.59 3.67
C ALA A 120 -10.44 8.22 4.21
N ILE A 121 -9.81 7.11 3.78
CA ILE A 121 -10.24 5.74 4.14
C ILE A 121 -10.20 5.46 5.64
N VAL A 122 -9.30 6.14 6.38
CA VAL A 122 -9.19 6.01 7.84
C VAL A 122 -9.50 7.31 8.59
N TRP A 123 -9.74 8.42 7.87
CA TRP A 123 -10.14 9.70 8.45
C TRP A 123 -11.61 10.01 8.14
N ASP A 124 -11.91 10.90 7.19
CA ASP A 124 -13.28 11.41 6.94
C ASP A 124 -14.29 10.32 6.55
N LYS A 125 -13.83 9.24 5.95
CA LYS A 125 -14.60 8.03 5.63
C LYS A 125 -14.23 6.83 6.51
N GLY A 126 -13.42 7.09 7.54
CA GLY A 126 -12.99 6.06 8.48
C GLY A 126 -14.16 5.44 9.22
N ASN A 127 -14.06 4.17 9.52
CA ASN A 127 -15.07 3.42 10.24
C ASN A 127 -14.43 2.38 11.16
N ARG A 128 -15.25 1.74 12.01
CA ARG A 128 -14.81 0.78 13.01
C ARG A 128 -14.17 -0.49 12.39
N TYR A 129 -14.58 -0.88 11.19
CA TYR A 129 -14.26 -2.19 10.60
C TYR A 129 -13.12 -2.15 9.59
N THR A 130 -12.61 -0.97 9.24
CA THR A 130 -11.54 -0.80 8.25
C THR A 130 -10.20 -0.48 8.90
N PHE A 131 -9.16 -1.24 8.51
CA PHE A 131 -7.77 -1.05 8.92
C PHE A 131 -6.91 -0.92 7.68
N ARG A 132 -6.02 0.11 7.62
CA ARG A 132 -5.15 0.32 6.45
C ARG A 132 -3.72 -0.05 6.73
N LEU A 133 -3.11 -0.84 5.81
CA LEU A 133 -1.75 -1.35 5.96
C LEU A 133 -0.68 -0.37 5.46
N ARG A 134 -0.70 0.03 4.17
CA ARG A 134 0.35 0.87 3.59
C ARG A 134 0.40 2.28 4.21
N PRO A 135 1.59 2.93 4.19
CA PRO A 135 1.68 4.35 4.55
C PRO A 135 0.75 5.20 3.69
N SER A 136 0.01 6.09 4.33
CA SER A 136 -0.94 6.98 3.67
C SER A 136 -0.28 8.03 2.77
N THR A 137 -1.08 8.73 1.96
CA THR A 137 -0.62 9.90 1.22
C THR A 137 -0.05 10.97 2.15
N TRP A 138 -0.67 11.22 3.30
CA TRP A 138 -0.12 12.10 4.34
C TRP A 138 1.25 11.64 4.86
N MET A 139 1.37 10.36 5.23
CA MET A 139 2.61 9.82 5.76
C MET A 139 3.74 9.93 4.73
N GLN A 140 3.49 9.50 3.50
CA GLN A 140 4.50 9.53 2.44
C GLN A 140 4.84 10.97 2.02
N ALA A 141 3.87 11.88 1.92
CA ALA A 141 4.11 13.30 1.70
C ALA A 141 4.97 13.90 2.83
N SER A 142 4.67 13.55 4.09
CA SER A 142 5.45 14.01 5.25
C SER A 142 6.90 13.52 5.20
N MET A 143 7.13 12.27 4.78
CA MET A 143 8.46 11.68 4.57
C MET A 143 9.25 12.43 3.50
N LEU A 144 8.60 12.70 2.35
CA LEU A 144 9.23 13.39 1.22
C LEU A 144 9.48 14.87 1.50
N VAL A 145 8.60 15.52 2.24
CA VAL A 145 8.74 16.95 2.59
C VAL A 145 9.99 17.23 3.42
N GLU A 146 10.51 16.26 4.16
CA GLU A 146 11.80 16.44 4.85
C GLU A 146 12.96 16.74 3.90
N GLU A 147 12.96 16.12 2.73
CA GLU A 147 13.95 16.37 1.68
C GLU A 147 13.53 17.52 0.76
N ALA A 148 12.25 17.61 0.40
CA ALA A 148 11.71 18.68 -0.44
C ALA A 148 11.95 20.08 0.17
N ALA A 149 11.83 20.22 1.48
CA ALA A 149 12.04 21.48 2.19
C ALA A 149 13.49 21.97 2.18
N LYS A 150 14.46 21.10 1.90
CA LYS A 150 15.88 21.44 1.75
C LYS A 150 16.20 22.05 0.39
N LEU A 151 15.32 21.85 -0.60
CA LEU A 151 15.51 22.43 -1.93
C LEU A 151 15.32 23.95 -1.87
N PRO A 152 16.09 24.74 -2.64
CA PRO A 152 15.91 26.19 -2.71
C PRO A 152 14.63 26.59 -3.45
N ALA A 153 13.86 25.63 -3.96
CA ALA A 153 12.65 25.82 -4.72
C ALA A 153 11.57 26.58 -3.94
N LYS A 154 11.01 27.61 -4.53
CA LYS A 154 9.86 28.38 -4.02
C LYS A 154 8.61 28.15 -4.84
N ARG A 155 8.76 27.96 -6.14
CA ARG A 155 7.67 27.78 -7.10
C ARG A 155 7.51 26.30 -7.43
N TRP A 156 6.42 25.70 -6.99
CA TRP A 156 6.16 24.28 -7.15
C TRP A 156 5.04 24.04 -8.17
N ALA A 157 5.23 23.07 -9.04
CA ALA A 157 4.16 22.50 -9.83
C ALA A 157 3.81 21.09 -9.32
N THR A 158 2.56 20.65 -9.57
CA THR A 158 2.14 19.28 -9.27
C THR A 158 1.60 18.59 -10.51
N ILE A 159 1.89 17.29 -10.65
CA ILE A 159 1.34 16.42 -11.69
C ILE A 159 0.80 15.18 -11.00
N ALA A 160 -0.53 14.99 -11.03
CA ALA A 160 -1.19 13.92 -10.31
C ALA A 160 -2.38 13.36 -11.11
N PRO A 161 -2.67 12.06 -11.04
CA PRO A 161 -3.85 11.50 -11.71
C PRO A 161 -5.12 12.07 -11.10
N ASN A 162 -6.09 12.41 -11.96
CA ASN A 162 -7.36 13.04 -11.56
C ASN A 162 -8.32 12.00 -10.94
N TYR A 163 -8.01 11.53 -9.74
CA TYR A 163 -8.90 10.74 -8.90
C TYR A 163 -8.45 10.81 -7.43
N GLU A 164 -9.15 10.13 -6.54
CA GLU A 164 -9.01 10.21 -5.07
C GLU A 164 -7.56 10.16 -4.56
N TYR A 165 -6.74 9.22 -5.06
CA TYR A 165 -5.32 9.10 -4.66
C TYR A 165 -4.51 10.36 -5.02
N GLY A 166 -4.64 10.84 -6.25
CA GLY A 166 -3.90 12.02 -6.72
C GLY A 166 -4.27 13.26 -5.92
N GLN A 167 -5.58 13.46 -5.71
CA GLN A 167 -6.12 14.59 -4.94
C GLN A 167 -5.64 14.55 -3.48
N SER A 168 -5.72 13.40 -2.82
CA SER A 168 -5.23 13.20 -1.46
C SER A 168 -3.73 13.46 -1.33
N ALA A 169 -2.92 12.94 -2.27
CA ALA A 169 -1.47 13.11 -2.26
C ALA A 169 -1.05 14.58 -2.45
N VAL A 170 -1.65 15.29 -3.41
CA VAL A 170 -1.34 16.70 -3.65
C VAL A 170 -1.77 17.56 -2.46
N ALA A 171 -2.95 17.32 -1.91
CA ALA A 171 -3.43 18.05 -0.72
C ALA A 171 -2.47 17.88 0.46
N SER A 172 -2.09 16.64 0.76
CA SER A 172 -1.16 16.32 1.85
C SER A 172 0.22 16.92 1.63
N PHE A 173 0.77 16.84 0.41
CA PHE A 173 2.07 17.45 0.10
C PHE A 173 2.05 18.97 0.25
N LYS A 174 1.01 19.63 -0.28
CA LYS A 174 0.84 21.09 -0.17
C LYS A 174 0.76 21.52 1.30
N GLU A 175 -0.07 20.84 2.10
CA GLU A 175 -0.22 21.14 3.52
C GLU A 175 1.11 20.95 4.28
N ARG A 176 1.77 19.81 4.07
CA ARG A 176 3.02 19.49 4.78
C ARG A 176 4.18 20.37 4.36
N LEU A 177 4.32 20.68 3.07
CA LEU A 177 5.40 21.54 2.59
C LEU A 177 5.21 22.99 3.06
N LYS A 178 3.99 23.54 2.96
CA LYS A 178 3.69 24.90 3.45
C LYS A 178 3.90 25.06 4.94
N ALA A 179 3.62 24.02 5.73
CA ALA A 179 3.88 24.04 7.17
C ALA A 179 5.38 24.18 7.52
N ARG A 180 6.28 23.68 6.66
CA ARG A 180 7.74 23.80 6.85
C ARG A 180 8.36 24.96 6.08
N ARG A 181 7.78 25.33 4.96
CA ARG A 181 8.23 26.36 4.01
C ARG A 181 7.05 27.25 3.65
N PRO A 182 6.67 28.22 4.54
CA PRO A 182 5.58 29.14 4.26
C PRO A 182 5.80 30.03 3.02
N ASP A 183 7.06 30.16 2.58
CA ASP A 183 7.51 30.94 1.43
C ASP A 183 7.25 30.25 0.07
N VAL A 184 6.79 28.99 0.06
CA VAL A 184 6.53 28.30 -1.21
C VAL A 184 5.17 28.63 -1.81
N GLU A 185 5.10 28.63 -3.12
CA GLU A 185 3.91 28.84 -3.93
C GLU A 185 3.69 27.65 -4.87
N PHE A 186 2.44 27.21 -5.02
CA PHE A 186 2.04 26.21 -6.00
C PHE A 186 1.50 26.91 -7.24
N VAL A 187 2.29 26.95 -8.30
CA VAL A 187 2.08 27.76 -9.49
C VAL A 187 1.36 27.03 -10.63
N SER A 188 1.27 25.70 -10.56
CA SER A 188 0.58 24.87 -11.56
C SER A 188 0.15 23.56 -10.94
N GLU A 189 -1.03 23.08 -11.29
CA GLU A 189 -1.54 21.76 -10.95
C GLU A 189 -2.06 21.09 -12.22
N GLN A 190 -1.45 19.98 -12.61
CA GLN A 190 -1.86 19.20 -13.76
C GLN A 190 -2.55 17.92 -13.31
N TRP A 191 -3.75 17.69 -13.85
CA TRP A 191 -4.62 16.59 -13.46
C TRP A 191 -4.98 15.69 -14.65
N PRO A 192 -4.02 14.94 -15.24
CA PRO A 192 -4.34 14.00 -16.31
C PRO A 192 -5.29 12.91 -15.82
N ALA A 193 -6.18 12.45 -16.69
CA ALA A 193 -7.01 11.29 -16.39
C ALA A 193 -6.12 10.06 -16.19
N GLN A 194 -6.43 9.25 -15.16
CA GLN A 194 -5.66 8.06 -14.80
C GLN A 194 -5.53 7.09 -16.01
N GLY A 195 -4.31 6.64 -16.28
CA GLY A 195 -3.97 5.72 -17.37
C GLY A 195 -4.00 6.37 -18.76
N LYS A 196 -4.25 7.68 -18.86
CA LYS A 196 -4.46 8.39 -20.14
C LYS A 196 -3.65 9.69 -20.25
N ILE A 197 -2.51 9.80 -19.56
CA ILE A 197 -1.69 11.01 -19.65
C ILE A 197 -1.25 11.28 -21.09
N ASP A 198 -1.44 12.51 -21.54
CA ASP A 198 -0.66 13.12 -22.60
C ASP A 198 0.54 13.81 -21.94
N ALA A 199 1.68 13.14 -21.95
CA ALA A 199 2.88 13.62 -21.26
C ALA A 199 3.43 14.90 -21.90
N GLY A 200 3.28 15.05 -23.22
CA GLY A 200 3.74 16.21 -23.96
C GLY A 200 3.01 17.49 -23.56
N SER A 201 1.68 17.49 -23.64
CA SER A 201 0.84 18.63 -23.24
C SER A 201 0.95 18.92 -21.74
N THR A 202 0.98 17.87 -20.91
CA THR A 202 1.13 17.99 -19.46
C THR A 202 2.42 18.69 -19.08
N LEU A 203 3.57 18.27 -19.63
CA LEU A 203 4.86 18.91 -19.37
C LEU A 203 4.93 20.33 -19.95
N THR A 204 4.34 20.57 -21.13
CA THR A 204 4.28 21.90 -21.71
C THR A 204 3.54 22.87 -20.78
N ALA A 205 2.36 22.49 -20.30
CA ALA A 205 1.57 23.31 -19.37
C ALA A 205 2.31 23.48 -18.01
N THR A 206 2.91 22.43 -17.50
CA THR A 206 3.70 22.48 -16.25
C THR A 206 4.84 23.50 -16.39
N MET A 207 5.67 23.39 -17.44
CA MET A 207 6.87 24.22 -17.61
C MET A 207 6.54 25.66 -18.01
N ALA A 208 5.38 25.93 -18.62
CA ALA A 208 4.91 27.29 -18.88
C ALA A 208 4.75 28.13 -17.60
N SER A 209 4.48 27.50 -16.46
CA SER A 209 4.39 28.16 -15.16
C SER A 209 5.76 28.47 -14.53
N LYS A 210 6.87 28.06 -15.15
CA LYS A 210 8.26 28.23 -14.69
C LYS A 210 8.43 27.77 -13.24
N PRO A 211 8.17 26.50 -12.93
CA PRO A 211 8.36 25.97 -11.58
C PRO A 211 9.84 25.78 -11.27
N ASP A 212 10.23 25.95 -9.99
CA ASP A 212 11.58 25.59 -9.49
C ASP A 212 11.67 24.08 -9.19
N ALA A 213 10.54 23.43 -8.89
CA ALA A 213 10.46 21.99 -8.62
C ALA A 213 9.07 21.42 -8.96
N ILE A 214 9.02 20.11 -9.17
CA ILE A 214 7.77 19.38 -9.48
C ILE A 214 7.52 18.34 -8.41
N PHE A 215 6.27 18.27 -7.92
CA PHE A 215 5.76 17.13 -7.17
C PHE A 215 4.96 16.22 -8.10
N ASN A 216 5.44 14.99 -8.27
CA ASN A 216 4.85 13.99 -9.16
C ASN A 216 4.14 12.89 -8.36
N VAL A 217 2.93 12.53 -8.80
CA VAL A 217 2.09 11.49 -8.22
C VAL A 217 1.65 10.47 -9.28
N THR A 218 2.08 10.63 -10.53
CA THR A 218 1.74 9.67 -11.60
C THR A 218 2.35 8.31 -11.30
N PHE A 219 1.69 7.25 -11.73
CA PHE A 219 2.11 5.87 -11.52
C PHE A 219 1.81 5.00 -12.75
N GLY A 220 2.29 3.74 -12.73
CA GLY A 220 2.08 2.80 -13.82
C GLY A 220 2.62 3.31 -15.16
N ALA A 221 1.88 3.07 -16.23
CA ALA A 221 2.26 3.48 -17.57
C ALA A 221 2.35 5.01 -17.74
N ASP A 222 1.55 5.77 -16.97
CA ASP A 222 1.58 7.24 -17.03
C ASP A 222 2.90 7.80 -16.51
N LEU A 223 3.47 7.22 -15.45
CA LEU A 223 4.79 7.60 -14.97
C LEU A 223 5.88 7.33 -16.02
N ALA A 224 5.85 6.15 -16.65
CA ALA A 224 6.84 5.82 -17.69
C ALA A 224 6.77 6.78 -18.89
N LYS A 225 5.57 7.15 -19.33
CA LYS A 225 5.38 8.15 -20.41
C LYS A 225 5.91 9.52 -19.98
N LEU A 226 5.60 9.97 -18.76
CA LEU A 226 6.06 11.24 -18.22
C LEU A 226 7.59 11.30 -18.14
N VAL A 227 8.21 10.22 -17.66
CA VAL A 227 9.68 10.12 -17.55
C VAL A 227 10.33 10.20 -18.92
N ARG A 228 9.87 9.41 -19.91
CA ARG A 228 10.42 9.39 -21.26
C ARG A 228 10.33 10.76 -21.93
N GLU A 229 9.17 11.38 -21.87
CA GLU A 229 8.94 12.70 -22.45
C GLU A 229 9.80 13.77 -21.76
N GLY A 230 9.89 13.76 -20.44
CA GLY A 230 10.69 14.72 -19.69
C GLY A 230 12.20 14.54 -19.91
N ASN A 231 12.69 13.30 -20.03
CA ASN A 231 14.07 13.00 -20.40
C ASN A 231 14.39 13.53 -21.81
N GLN A 232 13.52 13.23 -22.79
CA GLN A 232 13.69 13.68 -24.17
C GLN A 232 13.75 15.20 -24.29
N ARG A 233 12.96 15.92 -23.49
CA ARG A 233 12.94 17.40 -23.45
C ARG A 233 14.02 18.00 -22.54
N GLY A 234 14.79 17.20 -21.82
CA GLY A 234 15.79 17.68 -20.87
C GLY A 234 15.22 18.49 -19.71
N VAL A 235 14.00 18.16 -19.25
CA VAL A 235 13.31 18.83 -18.13
C VAL A 235 13.97 18.49 -16.80
N PHE A 236 14.15 17.21 -16.50
CA PHE A 236 14.54 16.73 -15.18
C PHE A 236 15.96 17.07 -14.73
N PRO A 237 16.97 17.20 -15.63
CA PRO A 237 18.30 17.70 -15.22
C PRO A 237 18.30 19.15 -14.71
N LYS A 238 17.25 19.91 -15.05
CA LYS A 238 17.14 21.35 -14.71
C LYS A 238 16.10 21.64 -13.63
N THR A 239 15.14 20.74 -13.44
CA THR A 239 14.01 20.94 -12.53
C THR A 239 13.92 19.74 -11.58
N PRO A 240 14.28 19.90 -10.30
CA PRO A 240 14.15 18.85 -9.29
C PRO A 240 12.74 18.28 -9.24
N VAL A 241 12.64 16.97 -9.04
CA VAL A 241 11.38 16.26 -8.89
C VAL A 241 11.34 15.53 -7.57
N VAL A 242 10.23 15.69 -6.86
CA VAL A 242 9.86 14.89 -5.68
C VAL A 242 8.69 14.00 -6.09
N SER A 243 8.80 12.69 -5.90
CA SER A 243 7.82 11.77 -6.48
C SER A 243 7.44 10.65 -5.53
N LEU A 244 6.14 10.42 -5.39
CA LEU A 244 5.63 9.26 -4.68
C LEU A 244 5.89 7.97 -5.46
N LEU A 245 6.27 6.92 -4.76
CA LEU A 245 6.37 5.52 -5.21
C LEU A 245 7.42 5.23 -6.30
N SER A 246 8.01 6.24 -6.94
CA SER A 246 8.84 6.06 -8.14
C SER A 246 10.16 5.29 -7.90
N GLY A 247 10.54 5.06 -6.64
CA GLY A 247 11.66 4.21 -6.25
C GLY A 247 11.29 2.73 -6.04
N GLU A 248 10.07 2.33 -6.37
CA GLU A 248 9.64 0.93 -6.28
C GLU A 248 10.15 0.12 -7.48
N PRO A 249 10.54 -1.16 -7.29
CA PRO A 249 11.03 -2.03 -8.38
C PRO A 249 10.08 -2.12 -9.57
N GLU A 250 8.77 -2.06 -9.32
CA GLU A 250 7.71 -2.05 -10.33
C GLU A 250 7.92 -0.98 -11.41
N TYR A 251 8.55 0.15 -11.05
CA TYR A 251 8.88 1.22 -11.98
C TYR A 251 10.31 1.12 -12.50
N LEU A 252 11.27 0.84 -11.60
CA LEU A 252 12.69 0.85 -11.94
C LEU A 252 13.06 -0.25 -12.95
N GLU A 253 12.40 -1.42 -12.86
CA GLU A 253 12.56 -2.51 -13.82
C GLU A 253 12.01 -2.18 -15.22
N VAL A 254 11.00 -1.31 -15.30
CA VAL A 254 10.42 -0.84 -16.57
C VAL A 254 11.26 0.28 -17.17
N LEU A 255 11.72 1.22 -16.35
CA LEU A 255 12.47 2.40 -16.80
C LEU A 255 13.92 2.06 -17.14
N LYS A 256 14.54 1.13 -16.44
CA LYS A 256 15.94 0.74 -16.65
C LYS A 256 16.87 1.97 -16.72
N ASP A 257 17.59 2.14 -17.83
CA ASP A 257 18.49 3.26 -18.11
C ASP A 257 17.77 4.60 -18.38
N GLU A 258 16.44 4.57 -18.58
CA GLU A 258 15.62 5.79 -18.65
C GLU A 258 15.30 6.38 -17.26
N THR A 259 15.69 5.70 -16.16
CA THR A 259 15.45 6.16 -14.79
C THR A 259 16.05 7.56 -14.58
N PRO A 260 15.24 8.57 -14.19
CA PRO A 260 15.74 9.93 -14.01
C PRO A 260 16.57 10.04 -12.74
N ARG A 261 17.81 10.52 -12.86
CA ARG A 261 18.72 10.68 -11.71
C ARG A 261 18.31 11.85 -10.83
N GLY A 262 18.52 11.70 -9.54
CA GLY A 262 18.35 12.77 -8.56
C GLY A 262 16.91 13.04 -8.13
N TRP A 263 15.91 12.33 -8.67
CA TRP A 263 14.55 12.44 -8.16
C TRP A 263 14.49 11.99 -6.70
N ILE A 264 13.87 12.78 -5.85
CA ILE A 264 13.62 12.44 -4.44
C ILE A 264 12.34 11.60 -4.40
N VAL A 265 12.42 10.37 -3.88
CA VAL A 265 11.33 9.40 -4.01
C VAL A 265 11.04 8.64 -2.74
N THR A 266 9.81 8.13 -2.61
CA THR A 266 9.55 6.93 -1.81
C THR A 266 9.72 5.69 -2.69
N GLY A 267 10.19 4.57 -2.10
CA GLY A 267 10.42 3.35 -2.87
C GLY A 267 10.84 2.16 -2.01
N TYR A 268 11.53 1.20 -2.65
CA TYR A 268 11.93 -0.06 -2.02
C TYR A 268 13.27 -0.57 -2.63
N PRO A 269 14.42 -0.25 -2.01
CA PRO A 269 15.73 -0.71 -2.46
C PRO A 269 15.98 -2.17 -2.04
N TRP A 270 15.19 -3.10 -2.54
CA TRP A 270 15.08 -4.49 -2.08
C TRP A 270 16.42 -5.24 -2.05
N ASP A 271 17.33 -4.95 -2.98
CA ASP A 271 18.64 -5.61 -3.12
C ASP A 271 19.73 -5.01 -2.21
N GLN A 272 19.37 -4.03 -1.38
CA GLN A 272 20.29 -3.30 -0.51
C GLN A 272 19.91 -3.41 0.97
N LEU A 273 18.83 -4.14 1.29
CA LEU A 273 18.33 -4.29 2.66
C LEU A 273 19.01 -5.47 3.36
N ASP A 274 19.48 -5.23 4.57
CA ASP A 274 20.22 -6.19 5.40
C ASP A 274 19.47 -6.66 6.67
N ASN A 275 18.22 -6.20 6.87
CA ASN A 275 17.43 -6.66 8.01
C ASN A 275 17.00 -8.13 7.84
N LYS A 276 16.96 -8.86 8.95
CA LYS A 276 16.71 -10.30 8.99
C LYS A 276 15.33 -10.68 8.45
N GLU A 277 14.32 -9.89 8.76
CA GLU A 277 12.94 -10.12 8.33
C GLU A 277 12.82 -10.02 6.82
N HIS A 278 13.43 -9.00 6.23
CA HIS A 278 13.46 -8.83 4.78
C HIS A 278 14.26 -9.95 4.09
N ALA A 279 15.46 -10.25 4.60
CA ALA A 279 16.32 -11.29 4.00
C ALA A 279 15.61 -12.67 3.98
N SER A 280 14.92 -13.03 5.07
CA SER A 280 14.14 -14.27 5.15
C SER A 280 12.95 -14.28 4.18
N PHE A 281 12.22 -13.16 4.08
CA PHE A 281 11.12 -13.00 3.13
C PHE A 281 11.62 -13.10 1.69
N ALA A 282 12.65 -12.33 1.33
CA ALA A 282 13.18 -12.28 -0.03
C ALA A 282 13.70 -13.63 -0.51
N ALA A 283 14.42 -14.36 0.37
CA ALA A 283 14.90 -15.71 0.06
C ALA A 283 13.74 -16.70 -0.15
N SER A 284 12.70 -16.64 0.70
CA SER A 284 11.52 -17.50 0.58
C SER A 284 10.72 -17.19 -0.68
N TYR A 285 10.57 -15.89 -0.99
CA TYR A 285 9.88 -15.41 -2.18
C TYR A 285 10.60 -15.87 -3.46
N TYR A 286 11.91 -15.64 -3.54
CA TYR A 286 12.71 -16.08 -4.67
C TYR A 286 12.66 -17.60 -4.88
N LYS A 287 12.81 -18.36 -3.79
CA LYS A 287 12.73 -19.83 -3.82
C LYS A 287 11.38 -20.30 -4.39
N ARG A 288 10.29 -19.60 -4.07
CA ARG A 288 8.93 -20.02 -4.46
C ARG A 288 8.58 -19.60 -5.88
N PHE A 289 8.95 -18.39 -6.30
CA PHE A 289 8.47 -17.79 -7.56
C PHE A 289 9.56 -17.57 -8.59
N ASN A 290 10.84 -17.78 -8.23
CA ASN A 290 12.01 -17.47 -9.08
C ASN A 290 12.02 -16.00 -9.58
N GLU A 291 11.52 -15.10 -8.75
CA GLU A 291 11.44 -13.67 -9.00
C GLU A 291 11.94 -12.90 -7.77
N ASN A 292 12.45 -11.70 -7.99
CA ASN A 292 12.82 -10.81 -6.91
C ASN A 292 11.58 -10.13 -6.30
N PRO A 293 11.59 -9.82 -4.99
CA PRO A 293 10.44 -9.19 -4.36
C PRO A 293 10.23 -7.78 -4.89
N LYS A 294 8.95 -7.39 -4.98
CA LYS A 294 8.47 -6.04 -5.30
C LYS A 294 7.66 -5.51 -4.14
N VAL A 295 7.31 -4.22 -4.15
CA VAL A 295 6.50 -3.65 -3.04
C VAL A 295 5.18 -4.39 -2.89
N GLY A 296 4.51 -4.70 -4.00
CA GLY A 296 3.28 -5.49 -3.96
C GLY A 296 3.45 -6.78 -3.16
N SER A 297 4.55 -7.52 -3.37
CA SER A 297 4.80 -8.78 -2.65
C SER A 297 4.97 -8.59 -1.14
N VAL A 298 5.65 -7.52 -0.73
CA VAL A 298 5.78 -7.15 0.69
C VAL A 298 4.41 -6.82 1.29
N VAL A 299 3.59 -6.06 0.56
CA VAL A 299 2.26 -5.64 1.02
C VAL A 299 1.31 -6.83 1.13
N GLY A 300 1.27 -7.72 0.12
CA GLY A 300 0.46 -8.93 0.16
C GLY A 300 0.83 -9.85 1.32
N TYR A 301 2.13 -10.06 1.52
CA TYR A 301 2.64 -10.85 2.64
C TYR A 301 2.27 -10.23 4.00
N ALA A 302 2.52 -8.93 4.18
CA ALA A 302 2.24 -8.21 5.42
C ALA A 302 0.73 -8.13 5.73
N THR A 303 -0.13 -8.05 4.71
CA THR A 303 -1.59 -8.11 4.87
C THR A 303 -2.01 -9.41 5.56
N MET A 304 -1.50 -10.55 5.09
CA MET A 304 -1.81 -11.84 5.70
C MET A 304 -1.21 -11.96 7.09
N GLN A 305 0.03 -11.51 7.31
CA GLN A 305 0.63 -11.52 8.66
C GLN A 305 -0.21 -10.73 9.68
N ALA A 306 -0.74 -9.58 9.27
CA ALA A 306 -1.63 -8.78 10.12
C ALA A 306 -2.94 -9.53 10.46
N ILE A 307 -3.57 -10.16 9.45
CA ILE A 307 -4.80 -10.94 9.64
C ILE A 307 -4.52 -12.15 10.53
N PHE A 308 -3.41 -12.87 10.32
CA PHE A 308 -3.02 -14.03 11.14
C PHE A 308 -2.79 -13.64 12.60
N ALA A 309 -2.08 -12.52 12.82
CA ALA A 309 -1.87 -11.99 14.16
C ALA A 309 -3.19 -11.61 14.85
N ALA A 310 -4.13 -11.01 14.12
CA ALA A 310 -5.45 -10.66 14.65
C ALA A 310 -6.25 -11.89 15.08
N ILE A 311 -6.31 -12.91 14.22
CA ILE A 311 -7.02 -14.17 14.50
C ILE A 311 -6.41 -14.89 15.71
N ASN A 312 -5.08 -14.97 15.79
CA ASN A 312 -4.37 -15.56 16.91
C ASN A 312 -4.64 -14.80 18.22
N LYS A 313 -4.61 -13.45 18.19
CA LYS A 313 -4.88 -12.61 19.37
C LYS A 313 -6.34 -12.74 19.81
N ALA A 314 -7.29 -12.71 18.87
CA ALA A 314 -8.72 -12.83 19.14
C ALA A 314 -9.14 -14.25 19.54
N ARG A 315 -8.36 -15.27 19.19
CA ARG A 315 -8.70 -16.70 19.31
C ARG A 315 -10.07 -17.01 18.67
N SER A 316 -10.40 -16.31 17.58
CA SER A 316 -11.72 -16.32 16.95
C SER A 316 -11.67 -15.75 15.53
N THR A 317 -12.66 -16.09 14.70
CA THR A 317 -12.95 -15.43 13.42
C THR A 317 -14.19 -14.53 13.48
N ASP A 318 -14.78 -14.34 14.66
CA ASP A 318 -15.86 -13.39 14.88
C ASP A 318 -15.40 -11.95 14.62
N ASN A 319 -16.14 -11.21 13.80
CA ASN A 319 -15.70 -9.90 13.31
C ASN A 319 -15.55 -8.85 14.43
N GLU A 320 -16.41 -8.84 15.45
CA GLU A 320 -16.31 -7.90 16.57
C GLU A 320 -15.05 -8.18 17.42
N LYS A 321 -14.75 -9.47 17.64
CA LYS A 321 -13.53 -9.89 18.33
C LYS A 321 -12.29 -9.55 17.51
N LEU A 322 -12.33 -9.74 16.18
CA LEU A 322 -11.23 -9.39 15.28
C LEU A 322 -10.96 -7.89 15.27
N VAL A 323 -11.99 -7.06 15.11
CA VAL A 323 -11.88 -5.59 15.15
C VAL A 323 -11.29 -5.13 16.48
N THR A 324 -11.74 -5.70 17.60
CA THR A 324 -11.17 -5.41 18.92
C THR A 324 -9.70 -5.81 19.02
N ALA A 325 -9.34 -6.97 18.47
CA ALA A 325 -7.96 -7.46 18.47
C ALA A 325 -7.04 -6.62 17.57
N MET A 326 -7.55 -6.09 16.46
CA MET A 326 -6.81 -5.27 15.50
C MET A 326 -6.40 -3.91 16.07
N ARG A 327 -7.15 -3.34 17.01
CA ARG A 327 -6.81 -2.04 17.63
C ARG A 327 -5.55 -2.19 18.49
N GLY A 328 -4.48 -1.46 18.15
CA GLY A 328 -3.18 -1.59 18.79
C GLY A 328 -2.50 -2.94 18.53
N LEU A 329 -2.86 -3.63 17.44
CA LEU A 329 -2.25 -4.90 17.08
C LEU A 329 -0.84 -4.68 16.55
N LYS A 330 0.13 -5.34 17.18
CA LYS A 330 1.51 -5.46 16.67
C LYS A 330 1.66 -6.71 15.83
N PHE A 331 2.33 -6.58 14.70
CA PHE A 331 2.60 -7.68 13.76
C PHE A 331 3.92 -7.48 13.03
N SER A 332 4.45 -8.54 12.44
CA SER A 332 5.70 -8.48 11.68
C SER A 332 5.44 -8.21 10.20
N THR A 333 6.32 -7.46 9.56
CA THR A 333 6.35 -7.26 8.12
C THR A 333 7.78 -7.48 7.60
N PRO A 334 8.00 -7.68 6.31
CA PRO A 334 9.35 -7.72 5.75
C PRO A 334 10.17 -6.44 5.98
N PHE A 335 9.52 -5.31 6.29
CA PHE A 335 10.21 -4.05 6.65
C PHE A 335 10.47 -3.91 8.16
N GLY A 336 10.12 -4.93 8.95
CA GLY A 336 10.21 -4.92 10.40
C GLY A 336 8.84 -4.88 11.08
N PRO A 337 8.82 -4.64 12.41
CA PRO A 337 7.57 -4.62 13.18
C PRO A 337 6.69 -3.43 12.80
N ALA A 338 5.38 -3.67 12.78
CA ALA A 338 4.35 -2.65 12.58
C ALA A 338 3.22 -2.81 13.59
N GLU A 339 2.42 -1.76 13.76
CA GLU A 339 1.27 -1.72 14.65
C GLU A 339 0.12 -0.98 13.97
N PHE A 340 -1.12 -1.44 14.13
CA PHE A 340 -2.29 -0.64 13.80
C PHE A 340 -2.61 0.32 14.94
N ARG A 341 -2.53 1.60 14.69
CA ARG A 341 -2.84 2.64 15.66
C ARG A 341 -4.32 2.60 16.06
N ALA A 342 -4.61 2.62 17.36
CA ALA A 342 -5.97 2.45 17.87
C ALA A 342 -6.91 3.60 17.50
N VAL A 343 -6.38 4.82 17.31
CA VAL A 343 -7.18 6.05 17.09
C VAL A 343 -7.78 6.12 15.68
N ASP A 344 -7.07 5.60 14.66
CA ASP A 344 -7.52 5.69 13.27
C ASP A 344 -7.35 4.41 12.45
N HIS A 345 -6.82 3.35 13.04
CA HIS A 345 -6.60 2.07 12.38
C HIS A 345 -5.56 2.12 11.23
N GLN A 346 -4.72 3.16 11.21
CA GLN A 346 -3.58 3.23 10.31
C GLN A 346 -2.42 2.40 10.85
N SER A 347 -1.78 1.61 10.01
CA SER A 347 -0.55 0.92 10.41
C SER A 347 0.64 1.87 10.49
N THR A 348 1.63 1.50 11.29
CA THR A 348 2.93 2.19 11.39
C THR A 348 3.94 1.71 10.36
N MET A 349 3.54 0.89 9.39
CA MET A 349 4.43 0.51 8.29
C MET A 349 4.99 1.76 7.61
N GLY A 350 6.30 1.79 7.39
CA GLY A 350 7.00 2.91 6.76
C GLY A 350 7.27 2.69 5.27
N ALA A 351 8.12 3.55 4.73
CA ALA A 351 8.64 3.45 3.36
C ALA A 351 10.12 3.84 3.35
N TYR A 352 10.83 3.51 2.27
CA TYR A 352 12.19 3.99 2.07
C TYR A 352 12.14 5.31 1.31
N VAL A 353 12.89 6.30 1.78
CA VAL A 353 13.05 7.61 1.13
C VAL A 353 14.48 7.75 0.67
N GLY A 354 14.70 8.14 -0.55
CA GLY A 354 16.03 8.30 -1.14
C GLY A 354 15.96 9.02 -2.47
N LYS A 355 17.02 8.85 -3.27
CA LYS A 355 17.11 9.42 -4.60
C LYS A 355 17.19 8.33 -5.64
N LEU A 356 16.70 8.60 -6.84
CA LEU A 356 16.90 7.74 -7.99
C LEU A 356 18.30 7.95 -8.59
N ASP A 357 18.90 6.85 -9.02
CA ASP A 357 20.17 6.84 -9.78
C ASP A 357 20.23 5.58 -10.67
N LEU A 358 21.32 5.43 -11.38
CA LEU A 358 21.63 4.28 -12.22
C LEU A 358 22.82 3.51 -11.66
N ARG A 359 22.69 2.18 -11.62
CA ARG A 359 23.80 1.25 -11.42
C ARG A 359 23.96 0.41 -12.69
N GLY A 360 24.91 0.80 -13.54
CA GLY A 360 24.96 0.31 -14.92
C GLY A 360 23.71 0.74 -15.69
N HIS A 361 22.99 -0.23 -16.26
CA HIS A 361 21.74 0.01 -17.01
C HIS A 361 20.46 -0.22 -16.18
N LYS A 362 20.59 -0.25 -14.84
CA LYS A 362 19.43 -0.50 -13.94
C LYS A 362 19.15 0.72 -13.09
N GLY A 363 17.88 1.11 -13.03
CA GLY A 363 17.42 2.08 -12.04
C GLY A 363 17.59 1.54 -10.62
N THR A 364 18.03 2.39 -9.71
CA THR A 364 18.25 2.07 -8.31
C THR A 364 17.92 3.25 -7.41
N MET A 365 17.81 2.99 -6.11
CA MET A 365 17.77 4.03 -5.08
C MET A 365 19.16 4.17 -4.45
N VAL A 366 19.55 5.43 -4.19
CA VAL A 366 20.75 5.79 -3.44
C VAL A 366 20.41 6.78 -2.33
N ASP A 367 21.33 7.00 -1.39
CA ASP A 367 21.15 7.92 -0.26
C ASP A 367 19.82 7.67 0.48
N TRP A 368 19.40 6.43 0.55
CA TRP A 368 18.09 6.07 1.11
C TRP A 368 18.17 5.78 2.61
N ARG A 369 17.04 5.98 3.27
CA ARG A 369 16.78 5.58 4.66
C ARG A 369 15.38 4.97 4.81
N TYR A 370 15.20 4.12 5.79
CA TYR A 370 13.86 3.72 6.20
C TYR A 370 13.19 4.85 7.00
N ALA A 371 12.06 5.31 6.53
CA ALA A 371 11.23 6.29 7.21
C ALA A 371 10.14 5.51 7.98
N ASP A 372 10.37 5.26 9.27
CA ASP A 372 9.44 4.52 10.13
C ASP A 372 8.10 5.26 10.23
N GLY A 373 7.04 4.62 9.76
CA GLY A 373 5.72 5.25 9.63
C GLY A 373 5.14 5.82 10.91
N LYS A 374 5.54 5.29 12.08
CA LYS A 374 5.08 5.85 13.39
C LYS A 374 5.47 7.32 13.60
N ASN A 375 6.55 7.78 12.95
CA ASN A 375 7.06 9.15 13.09
C ASN A 375 6.37 10.14 12.13
N TYR A 376 5.54 9.64 11.19
CA TYR A 376 4.94 10.43 10.12
C TYR A 376 3.41 10.45 10.16
N GLN A 377 2.83 9.85 11.18
CA GLN A 377 1.38 9.92 11.40
C GLN A 377 0.99 11.29 11.98
N PRO A 378 -0.21 11.80 11.65
CA PRO A 378 -0.70 13.02 12.28
C PRO A 378 -0.99 12.81 13.77
N SER A 379 -1.08 13.92 14.52
CA SER A 379 -1.45 13.85 15.93
C SER A 379 -2.86 13.24 16.11
N ASP A 380 -3.10 12.66 17.28
CA ASP A 380 -4.42 12.14 17.64
C ASP A 380 -5.50 13.22 17.57
N ALA A 381 -5.18 14.47 17.95
CA ALA A 381 -6.12 15.59 17.85
C ALA A 381 -6.50 15.89 16.39
N TYR A 382 -5.53 15.87 15.48
CA TYR A 382 -5.76 16.07 14.04
C TYR A 382 -6.69 15.01 13.46
N VAL A 383 -6.46 13.74 13.84
CA VAL A 383 -7.29 12.62 13.40
C VAL A 383 -8.70 12.69 13.96
N LYS A 384 -8.83 12.93 15.28
CA LYS A 384 -10.13 13.02 15.94
C LYS A 384 -11.02 14.14 15.41
N ALA A 385 -10.43 15.22 14.90
CA ALA A 385 -11.17 16.32 14.26
C ALA A 385 -11.74 15.93 12.89
N ARG A 386 -11.25 14.87 12.25
CA ARG A 386 -11.63 14.44 10.89
C ARG A 386 -12.38 13.11 10.87
N ARG A 387 -12.05 12.19 11.75
CA ARG A 387 -12.63 10.85 11.78
C ARG A 387 -14.04 10.89 12.39
N PRO A 388 -15.05 10.21 11.82
CA PRO A 388 -16.38 10.13 12.42
C PRO A 388 -16.35 9.61 13.86
N ALA A 389 -17.14 10.22 14.74
CA ALA A 389 -17.13 9.90 16.18
C ALA A 389 -17.53 8.44 16.50
N ASP A 390 -18.42 7.86 15.71
CA ASP A 390 -18.85 6.46 15.82
C ASP A 390 -17.77 5.47 15.36
N ALA A 391 -16.88 5.89 14.47
CA ALA A 391 -15.74 5.09 14.03
C ALA A 391 -14.66 4.90 15.12
N MET A 392 -14.70 5.71 16.18
CA MET A 392 -13.74 5.68 17.29
C MET A 392 -14.19 4.77 18.44
N LYS A 393 -15.47 4.35 18.43
CA LYS A 393 -16.07 3.42 19.41
C LYS A 393 -15.79 1.97 19.00
#